data_8a8ea98c2cf057de61f403602742adfb
#
_entry.id   8a8ea98c2cf057de61f403602742adfb
#
_cell.length_a   1.000
_cell.length_b   1.000
_cell.length_c   1.000
_cell.angle_alpha   90.00
_cell.angle_beta   90.00
_cell.angle_gamma   90.00
#
_symmetry.space_group_name_H-M   'P 1'
#
loop_
_entity.id
_entity.type
_entity.pdbx_description
1 polymer ?
#
loop_
_entity_poly.entity_id
_entity_poly.type
_entity_poly.pdbx_seq_one_letter_code
_entity_poly.pdbx_strand_id
1 'polypeptide(L)'
;SPEMAKKKARIAEGCVGRALEIDDGQLDLRMELTHSVFSVHHPADALGVVNMYKEDKERQKLVLDTLEIALRDILVQQAGGASVAGAGYAREAEDYARRTPLSGGLSLMETLRRARVMLAGNVAFASAFETILLQISEEYAKWPW
;
A
#
# COMPACT_ATOMS: atom_id res chain seq x y z
N SER A 1 4.44 -10.19 -20.83
CA SER A 1 3.15 -10.82 -21.08
C SER A 1 2.09 -9.77 -21.42
N PRO A 2 1.02 -10.13 -22.14
CA PRO A 2 -0.06 -9.19 -22.45
C PRO A 2 -0.75 -8.64 -21.20
N GLU A 3 -0.88 -9.47 -20.18
CA GLU A 3 -1.48 -9.06 -18.91
C GLU A 3 -0.61 -8.03 -18.19
N MET A 4 0.70 -8.25 -18.16
CA MET A 4 1.65 -7.32 -17.56
C MET A 4 1.65 -5.98 -18.30
N ALA A 5 1.59 -6.01 -19.64
CA ALA A 5 1.52 -4.81 -20.45
C ALA A 5 0.25 -4.00 -20.17
N LYS A 6 -0.90 -4.68 -19.97
CA LYS A 6 -2.15 -4.02 -19.60
C LYS A 6 -2.03 -3.33 -18.25
N LYS A 7 -1.44 -3.99 -17.26
CA LYS A 7 -1.24 -3.42 -15.93
C LYS A 7 -0.36 -2.19 -15.99
N LYS A 8 0.74 -2.25 -16.73
CA LYS A 8 1.65 -1.11 -16.90
C LYS A 8 0.97 0.06 -17.59
N ALA A 9 0.19 -0.21 -18.64
CA ALA A 9 -0.54 0.84 -19.36
C ALA A 9 -1.56 1.52 -18.46
N ARG A 10 -2.28 0.77 -17.62
CA ARG A 10 -3.25 1.33 -16.71
C ARG A 10 -2.62 2.18 -15.62
N ILE A 11 -1.48 1.77 -15.12
CA ILE A 11 -0.70 2.56 -14.15
C ILE A 11 -0.25 3.86 -14.81
N ALA A 12 0.18 3.81 -16.06
CA ALA A 12 0.63 4.96 -16.82
C ALA A 12 -0.49 6.01 -17.00
N GLU A 13 -1.72 5.57 -17.23
CA GLU A 13 -2.88 6.47 -17.36
C GLU A 13 -3.11 7.28 -16.08
N GLY A 14 -2.83 6.70 -14.92
CA GLY A 14 -2.99 7.36 -13.63
C GLY A 14 -1.79 8.20 -13.20
N CYS A 15 -0.62 7.99 -13.82
CA CYS A 15 0.61 8.62 -13.35
C CYS A 15 1.62 8.80 -14.48
N VAL A 16 1.41 9.84 -15.29
CA VAL A 16 2.31 10.17 -16.41
C VAL A 16 3.72 10.44 -15.88
N GLY A 17 4.72 9.83 -16.49
CA GLY A 17 6.12 9.96 -16.09
C GLY A 17 6.63 8.80 -15.25
N ARG A 18 5.77 8.06 -14.58
CA ARG A 18 6.17 6.86 -13.83
C ARG A 18 6.14 5.58 -14.67
N ALA A 19 5.36 5.58 -15.75
CA ALA A 19 5.22 4.41 -16.62
C ALA A 19 6.55 3.88 -17.15
N LEU A 20 7.46 4.78 -17.44
CA LEU A 20 8.79 4.43 -17.98
C LEU A 20 9.72 3.85 -16.90
N GLU A 21 9.41 4.06 -15.63
CA GLU A 21 10.22 3.60 -14.50
C GLU A 21 9.71 2.30 -13.90
N ILE A 22 8.48 1.87 -14.25
CA ILE A 22 7.88 0.68 -13.69
C ILE A 22 8.39 -0.55 -14.43
N ASP A 23 9.13 -1.41 -13.73
CA ASP A 23 9.59 -2.69 -14.25
C ASP A 23 8.77 -3.85 -13.64
N ASP A 24 9.05 -5.08 -14.07
CA ASP A 24 8.32 -6.26 -13.63
C ASP A 24 8.58 -6.55 -12.15
N GLY A 25 9.79 -6.30 -11.66
CA GLY A 25 10.13 -6.48 -10.25
C GLY A 25 9.35 -5.52 -9.35
N GLN A 26 9.18 -4.27 -9.78
CA GLN A 26 8.37 -3.29 -9.04
C GLN A 26 6.89 -3.67 -9.03
N LEU A 27 6.38 -4.20 -10.14
CA LEU A 27 5.01 -4.70 -10.21
C LEU A 27 4.79 -5.89 -9.29
N ASP A 28 5.77 -6.82 -9.23
CA ASP A 28 5.71 -7.97 -8.35
C ASP A 28 5.72 -7.54 -6.89
N LEU A 29 6.56 -6.58 -6.52
CA LEU A 29 6.59 -6.03 -5.16
C LEU A 29 5.26 -5.35 -4.83
N ARG A 30 4.70 -4.59 -5.76
CA ARG A 30 3.41 -3.92 -5.57
C ARG A 30 2.32 -4.93 -5.27
N MET A 31 2.25 -6.01 -6.04
CA MET A 31 1.26 -7.08 -5.83
C MET A 31 1.46 -7.78 -4.49
N GLU A 32 2.68 -8.19 -4.20
CA GLU A 32 3.02 -8.87 -2.95
C GLU A 32 2.71 -7.99 -1.74
N LEU A 33 3.18 -6.75 -1.76
CA LEU A 33 3.03 -5.82 -0.65
C LEU A 33 1.56 -5.48 -0.39
N THR A 34 0.81 -5.16 -1.43
CA THR A 34 -0.60 -4.80 -1.25
C THR A 34 -1.45 -5.99 -0.80
N HIS A 35 -1.10 -7.20 -1.25
CA HIS A 35 -1.73 -8.42 -0.74
C HIS A 35 -1.46 -8.56 0.77
N SER A 36 -0.21 -8.49 1.18
CA SER A 36 0.19 -8.72 2.57
C SER A 36 -0.35 -7.64 3.51
N VAL A 37 -0.18 -6.38 3.13
CA VAL A 37 -0.54 -5.23 3.96
C VAL A 37 -2.05 -5.13 4.16
N PHE A 38 -2.82 -5.25 3.08
CA PHE A 38 -4.28 -5.12 3.16
C PHE A 38 -4.99 -6.41 3.59
N SER A 39 -4.23 -7.47 3.88
CA SER A 39 -4.74 -8.66 4.55
C SER A 39 -4.64 -8.57 6.07
N VAL A 40 -4.10 -7.49 6.60
CA VAL A 40 -4.00 -7.28 8.06
C VAL A 40 -5.35 -6.81 8.58
N HIS A 41 -6.16 -7.76 9.03
CA HIS A 41 -7.51 -7.51 9.56
C HIS A 41 -7.54 -7.40 11.08
N HIS A 42 -6.53 -7.95 11.75
CA HIS A 42 -6.38 -7.92 13.20
C HIS A 42 -4.95 -7.52 13.56
N PRO A 43 -4.74 -6.87 14.72
CA PRO A 43 -3.39 -6.49 15.14
C PRO A 43 -2.38 -7.65 15.13
N ALA A 44 -2.84 -8.87 15.44
CA ALA A 44 -1.97 -10.05 15.46
C ALA A 44 -1.39 -10.40 14.08
N ASP A 45 -2.04 -9.99 13.00
CA ASP A 45 -1.58 -10.27 11.63
C ASP A 45 -0.37 -9.41 11.25
N ALA A 46 -0.15 -8.30 11.96
CA ALA A 46 0.90 -7.34 11.62
C ALA A 46 2.31 -7.94 11.73
N LEU A 47 2.55 -8.78 12.73
CA LEU A 47 3.89 -9.35 12.96
C LEU A 47 4.39 -10.17 11.77
N GLY A 48 3.52 -10.97 11.18
CA GLY A 48 3.88 -11.77 10.00
C GLY A 48 4.30 -10.91 8.82
N VAL A 49 3.62 -9.79 8.60
CA VAL A 49 3.96 -8.87 7.51
C VAL A 49 5.25 -8.13 7.80
N VAL A 50 5.46 -7.66 9.03
CA VAL A 50 6.72 -7.01 9.43
C VAL A 50 7.89 -7.97 9.19
N ASN A 51 7.73 -9.24 9.55
CA ASN A 51 8.79 -10.24 9.39
C ASN A 51 9.19 -10.49 7.94
N MET A 52 8.30 -10.23 6.98
CA MET A 52 8.62 -10.38 5.56
C MET A 52 9.69 -9.40 5.09
N TYR A 53 9.83 -8.25 5.73
CA TYR A 53 10.68 -7.17 5.24
C TYR A 53 11.74 -6.69 6.22
N LYS A 54 11.72 -7.14 7.46
CA LYS A 54 12.58 -6.58 8.53
C LYS A 54 14.08 -6.79 8.33
N GLU A 55 14.46 -7.80 7.55
CA GLU A 55 15.89 -8.15 7.33
C GLU A 55 16.41 -7.65 5.97
N ASP A 56 15.56 -7.08 5.13
CA ASP A 56 15.91 -6.67 3.78
C ASP A 56 15.87 -5.14 3.65
N LYS A 57 17.01 -4.50 3.90
CA LYS A 57 17.09 -3.04 3.89
C LYS A 57 16.78 -2.40 2.54
N GLU A 58 17.12 -3.08 1.44
CA GLU A 58 16.82 -2.55 0.10
C GLU A 58 15.32 -2.56 -0.17
N ARG A 59 14.65 -3.65 0.19
CA ARG A 59 13.21 -3.75 0.03
C ARG A 59 12.47 -2.76 0.95
N GLN A 60 13.00 -2.49 2.16
CA GLN A 60 12.38 -1.54 3.10
C GLN A 60 12.21 -0.16 2.49
N LYS A 61 13.17 0.31 1.71
CA LYS A 61 13.07 1.60 1.02
C LYS A 61 11.93 1.59 0.01
N LEU A 62 11.82 0.50 -0.74
CA LEU A 62 10.79 0.34 -1.76
C LEU A 62 9.40 0.13 -1.15
N VAL A 63 9.33 -0.50 0.01
CA VAL A 63 8.06 -0.78 0.69
C VAL A 63 7.26 0.50 0.96
N LEU A 64 7.89 1.49 1.59
CA LEU A 64 7.19 2.72 1.93
C LEU A 64 6.80 3.51 0.69
N ASP A 65 7.66 3.58 -0.31
CA ASP A 65 7.36 4.28 -1.56
C ASP A 65 6.23 3.59 -2.31
N THR A 66 6.27 2.27 -2.39
CA THR A 66 5.22 1.48 -3.05
C THR A 66 3.89 1.64 -2.33
N LEU A 67 3.92 1.61 -1.00
CA LEU A 67 2.72 1.76 -0.19
C LEU A 67 2.12 3.17 -0.32
N GLU A 68 2.96 4.20 -0.41
CA GLU A 68 2.49 5.57 -0.61
C GLU A 68 1.76 5.70 -1.95
N ILE A 69 2.32 5.12 -3.01
CA ILE A 69 1.67 5.12 -4.33
C ILE A 69 0.31 4.42 -4.27
N ALA A 70 0.26 3.25 -3.62
CA ALA A 70 -0.98 2.50 -3.46
C ALA A 70 -2.03 3.31 -2.69
N LEU A 71 -1.63 3.96 -1.61
CA LEU A 71 -2.55 4.76 -0.80
C LEU A 71 -3.07 5.98 -1.57
N ARG A 72 -2.24 6.62 -2.37
CA ARG A 72 -2.70 7.72 -3.23
C ARG A 72 -3.75 7.27 -4.21
N ASP A 73 -3.56 6.11 -4.84
CA ASP A 73 -4.53 5.57 -5.78
C ASP A 73 -5.82 5.14 -5.08
N ILE A 74 -5.71 4.59 -3.87
CA ILE A 74 -6.88 4.28 -3.03
C ILE A 74 -7.67 5.56 -2.71
N LEU A 75 -6.98 6.63 -2.33
CA LEU A 75 -7.62 7.92 -2.04
C LEU A 75 -8.35 8.46 -3.28
N VAL A 76 -7.75 8.35 -4.45
CA VAL A 76 -8.38 8.78 -5.70
C VAL A 76 -9.69 8.03 -5.92
N GLN A 77 -9.67 6.70 -5.75
CA GLN A 77 -10.90 5.90 -5.88
C GLN A 77 -11.95 6.30 -4.83
N GLN A 78 -11.53 6.46 -3.57
CA GLN A 78 -12.45 6.82 -2.48
C GLN A 78 -13.07 8.21 -2.68
N ALA A 79 -12.37 9.09 -3.38
CA ALA A 79 -12.87 10.42 -3.72
C ALA A 79 -13.73 10.43 -4.99
N GLY A 80 -14.03 9.27 -5.57
CA GLY A 80 -14.88 9.15 -6.75
C GLY A 80 -14.13 9.09 -8.08
N GLY A 81 -12.80 8.99 -8.05
CA GLY A 81 -11.96 8.88 -9.25
C GLY A 81 -11.78 7.45 -9.72
N ALA A 82 -10.69 7.22 -10.46
CA ALA A 82 -10.40 5.93 -11.06
C ALA A 82 -10.25 4.81 -10.02
N SER A 83 -10.79 3.63 -10.36
CA SER A 83 -10.64 2.44 -9.54
C SER A 83 -9.20 1.93 -9.54
N VAL A 84 -8.76 1.33 -8.42
CA VAL A 84 -7.47 0.65 -8.35
C VAL A 84 -7.52 -0.74 -9.01
N ALA A 85 -8.69 -1.20 -9.42
CA ALA A 85 -8.86 -2.49 -10.07
C ALA A 85 -8.02 -2.57 -11.35
N GLY A 86 -7.26 -3.66 -11.49
CA GLY A 86 -6.45 -3.89 -12.69
C GLY A 86 -5.19 -3.04 -12.80
N ALA A 87 -4.88 -2.24 -11.77
CA ALA A 87 -3.71 -1.35 -11.78
C ALA A 87 -2.45 -1.97 -11.17
N GLY A 88 -2.42 -3.29 -11.01
CA GLY A 88 -1.26 -3.99 -10.45
C GLY A 88 -1.28 -4.13 -8.94
N TYR A 89 -2.42 -3.82 -8.32
CA TYR A 89 -2.64 -4.02 -6.89
C TYR A 89 -3.35 -5.33 -6.62
N ALA A 90 -3.12 -5.90 -5.44
CA ALA A 90 -3.80 -7.10 -5.01
C ALA A 90 -5.29 -6.81 -4.78
N ARG A 91 -6.11 -7.86 -4.86
CA ARG A 91 -7.54 -7.77 -4.64
C ARG A 91 -7.89 -7.17 -3.27
N GLU A 92 -7.08 -7.46 -2.26
CA GLU A 92 -7.28 -6.96 -0.90
C GLU A 92 -7.22 -5.43 -0.86
N ALA A 93 -6.39 -4.81 -1.70
CA ALA A 93 -6.33 -3.35 -1.80
C ALA A 93 -7.61 -2.78 -2.42
N GLU A 94 -8.16 -3.44 -3.44
CA GLU A 94 -9.44 -3.05 -4.03
C GLU A 94 -10.56 -3.14 -3.00
N ASP A 95 -10.62 -4.25 -2.27
CA ASP A 95 -11.64 -4.47 -1.26
C ASP A 95 -11.54 -3.42 -0.16
N TYR A 96 -10.31 -3.10 0.25
CA TYR A 96 -10.06 -2.06 1.24
C TYR A 96 -10.52 -0.68 0.75
N ALA A 97 -10.23 -0.35 -0.50
CA ALA A 97 -10.63 0.93 -1.09
C ALA A 97 -12.15 1.08 -1.15
N ARG A 98 -12.88 0.01 -1.42
CA ARG A 98 -14.34 0.02 -1.46
C ARG A 98 -14.95 0.04 -0.06
N ARG A 99 -14.35 -0.70 0.86
CA ARG A 99 -14.89 -0.87 2.22
C ARG A 99 -14.71 0.38 3.08
N THR A 100 -13.60 1.08 2.93
CA THR A 100 -13.28 2.23 3.77
C THR A 100 -13.62 3.54 3.06
N PRO A 101 -14.07 4.56 3.81
CA PRO A 101 -14.33 5.88 3.23
C PRO A 101 -13.04 6.67 3.04
N LEU A 102 -13.13 7.81 2.35
CA LEU A 102 -12.02 8.72 2.15
C LEU A 102 -11.32 9.08 3.47
N SER A 103 -12.08 9.29 4.55
CA SER A 103 -11.51 9.60 5.87
C SER A 103 -10.59 8.49 6.37
N GLY A 104 -10.93 7.23 6.10
CA GLY A 104 -10.06 6.10 6.45
C GLY A 104 -8.76 6.09 5.67
N GLY A 105 -8.85 6.36 4.37
CA GLY A 105 -7.65 6.47 3.53
C GLY A 105 -6.75 7.63 3.94
N LEU A 106 -7.35 8.77 4.30
CA LEU A 106 -6.59 9.92 4.79
C LEU A 106 -5.89 9.62 6.11
N SER A 107 -6.53 8.85 7.01
CA SER A 107 -5.91 8.41 8.26
C SER A 107 -4.68 7.55 8.00
N LEU A 108 -4.74 6.67 7.00
CA LEU A 108 -3.58 5.86 6.62
C LEU A 108 -2.45 6.71 6.04
N MET A 109 -2.78 7.68 5.21
CA MET A 109 -1.76 8.57 4.63
C MET A 109 -1.05 9.36 5.72
N GLU A 110 -1.79 9.85 6.72
CA GLU A 110 -1.21 10.54 7.86
C GLU A 110 -0.31 9.61 8.69
N THR A 111 -0.73 8.36 8.89
CA THR A 111 0.07 7.37 9.60
C THR A 111 1.36 7.06 8.83
N LEU A 112 1.29 6.96 7.51
CA LEU A 112 2.47 6.77 6.67
C LEU A 112 3.44 7.95 6.83
N ARG A 113 2.92 9.17 6.82
CA ARG A 113 3.74 10.36 7.03
C ARG A 113 4.46 10.31 8.38
N ARG A 114 3.76 9.92 9.44
CA ARG A 114 4.35 9.76 10.78
C ARG A 114 5.44 8.67 10.79
N ALA A 115 5.20 7.56 10.10
CA ALA A 115 6.18 6.49 10.00
C ALA A 115 7.47 6.97 9.34
N ARG A 116 7.37 7.80 8.29
CA ARG A 116 8.54 8.40 7.66
C ARG A 116 9.31 9.32 8.62
N VAL A 117 8.59 10.08 9.44
CA VAL A 117 9.21 10.94 10.47
C VAL A 117 9.93 10.07 11.51
N MET A 118 9.31 8.97 11.94
CA MET A 118 9.92 8.02 12.87
C MET A 118 11.25 7.49 12.33
N LEU A 119 11.26 7.09 11.06
CA LEU A 119 12.48 6.57 10.41
C LEU A 119 13.57 7.63 10.31
N ALA A 120 13.20 8.88 10.01
CA ALA A 120 14.15 10.00 9.98
C ALA A 120 14.75 10.27 11.37
N GLY A 121 14.01 9.94 12.44
CA GLY A 121 14.45 10.06 13.82
C GLY A 121 15.12 8.81 14.38
N ASN A 122 15.60 7.90 13.51
CA ASN A 122 16.30 6.66 13.86
C ASN A 122 15.45 5.60 14.55
N VAL A 123 14.13 5.65 14.38
CA VAL A 123 13.26 4.55 14.83
C VAL A 123 13.43 3.37 13.84
N ALA A 124 13.45 2.16 14.34
CA ALA A 124 13.61 0.97 13.50
C ALA A 124 12.47 0.83 12.50
N PHE A 125 12.78 0.36 11.29
CA PHE A 125 11.78 0.12 10.24
C PHE A 125 10.62 -0.75 10.74
N ALA A 126 10.92 -1.82 11.48
CA ALA A 126 9.90 -2.73 12.00
C ALA A 126 8.84 -1.97 12.82
N SER A 127 9.27 -1.06 13.69
CA SER A 127 8.35 -0.28 14.54
C SER A 127 7.52 0.71 13.72
N ALA A 128 8.16 1.40 12.78
CA ALA A 128 7.46 2.35 11.91
C ALA A 128 6.44 1.65 11.01
N PHE A 129 6.83 0.52 10.42
CA PHE A 129 5.95 -0.26 9.55
C PHE A 129 4.79 -0.88 10.32
N GLU A 130 5.05 -1.41 11.52
CA GLU A 130 4.00 -1.94 12.39
C GLU A 130 2.93 -0.89 12.68
N THR A 131 3.30 0.36 12.89
CA THR A 131 2.36 1.45 13.11
C THR A 131 1.37 1.58 11.96
N ILE A 132 1.84 1.47 10.72
CA ILE A 132 1.00 1.51 9.52
C ILE A 132 0.05 0.32 9.50
N LEU A 133 0.58 -0.88 9.75
CA LEU A 133 -0.20 -2.12 9.71
C LEU A 133 -1.31 -2.14 10.78
N LEU A 134 -1.01 -1.62 11.96
CA LEU A 134 -1.99 -1.51 13.02
C LEU A 134 -3.11 -0.53 12.64
N GLN A 135 -2.77 0.57 11.99
CA GLN A 135 -3.78 1.52 11.51
C GLN A 135 -4.66 0.89 10.42
N ILE A 136 -4.07 0.09 9.54
CA ILE A 136 -4.85 -0.64 8.52
C ILE A 136 -5.87 -1.56 9.19
N SER A 137 -5.46 -2.32 10.20
CA SER A 137 -6.38 -3.21 10.92
C SER A 137 -7.47 -2.44 11.67
N GLU A 138 -7.13 -1.30 12.24
CA GLU A 138 -8.07 -0.44 12.95
C GLU A 138 -9.15 0.10 12.00
N GLU A 139 -8.74 0.64 10.86
CA GLU A 139 -9.71 1.14 9.87
C GLU A 139 -10.54 0.01 9.27
N TYR A 140 -9.94 -1.17 9.05
CA TYR A 140 -10.68 -2.32 8.57
C TYR A 140 -11.80 -2.73 9.53
N ALA A 141 -11.54 -2.74 10.84
CA ALA A 141 -12.50 -3.13 11.86
C ALA A 141 -13.59 -2.07 12.08
N LYS A 142 -13.27 -0.81 11.83
CA LYS A 142 -14.14 0.34 12.08
C LYS A 142 -15.32 0.45 11.10
N TRP A 143 -15.12 0.02 9.87
CA TRP A 143 -16.09 0.17 8.80
C TRP A 143 -16.64 -1.19 8.39
N PRO A 144 -17.89 -1.55 8.74
CA PRO A 144 -18.50 -2.83 8.35
C PRO A 144 -18.78 -2.88 6.87
N TRP A 145 -18.73 -4.07 6.35
CA TRP A 145 -19.05 -4.32 4.94
C TRP A 145 -20.54 -4.15 4.66
#